data_583dec97e84da7737cdd71014ab203b8
#
_entry.id   583dec97e84da7737cdd71014ab203b8
#
_cell.length_a   1.000
_cell.length_b   1.000
_cell.length_c   1.000
_cell.angle_alpha   90.00
_cell.angle_beta   90.00
_cell.angle_gamma   90.00
#
_symmetry.space_group_name_H-M   'P 1'
#
loop_
_entity.id
_entity.type
_entity.pdbx_description
1 polymer ?
#
loop_
_entity_poly.entity_id
_entity_poly.type
_entity_poly.pdbx_seq_one_letter_code
_entity_poly.pdbx_strand_id
1 'polypeptide(L)'
;MYVKSYSDLSLKIPDCHVGSQQWVARFRLDADVSGLFPYIKAVSKNAKYFDNPHYIQFFLDGYRCALYPDYAVTAPFNDRDEAVAFIQKLLDFLNDLFMKKDSIEPDHTKYKPLPVLEIYKLLPKTNCAECGLTTCMAFAAALSRGDTIYKACPFIKK
;
A
#
# COMPACT_ATOMS: atom_id res chain seq x y z
N MET A 1 -15.51 10.52 18.43
CA MET A 1 -14.48 10.16 17.45
C MET A 1 -14.32 8.65 17.44
N TYR A 2 -14.23 8.08 16.27
CA TYR A 2 -14.10 6.63 16.11
C TYR A 2 -12.71 6.12 16.55
N VAL A 3 -11.65 6.79 16.08
CA VAL A 3 -10.28 6.54 16.51
C VAL A 3 -9.82 7.75 17.31
N LYS A 4 -9.60 7.58 18.61
CA LYS A 4 -9.28 8.70 19.51
C LYS A 4 -7.79 8.90 19.67
N SER A 5 -7.01 7.83 19.66
CA SER A 5 -5.59 7.91 19.95
C SER A 5 -4.82 6.74 19.31
N TYR A 6 -3.51 6.85 19.38
CA TYR A 6 -2.62 5.77 18.97
C TYR A 6 -1.60 5.53 20.08
N SER A 7 -0.94 4.37 20.01
CA SER A 7 0.07 3.98 21.00
C SER A 7 1.18 3.16 20.34
N ASP A 8 2.23 2.87 21.10
CA ASP A 8 3.33 1.99 20.68
C ASP A 8 4.00 2.46 19.38
N LEU A 9 4.15 3.79 19.23
CA LEU A 9 4.83 4.36 18.06
C LEU A 9 6.28 3.90 18.01
N SER A 10 6.66 3.28 16.91
CA SER A 10 8.02 2.83 16.63
C SER A 10 8.45 3.40 15.28
N LEU A 11 9.64 3.99 15.24
CA LEU A 11 10.26 4.50 14.03
C LEU A 11 11.48 3.65 13.69
N LYS A 12 11.51 3.10 12.49
CA LYS A 12 12.60 2.23 12.04
C LYS A 12 13.03 2.59 10.62
N ILE A 13 14.32 2.41 10.33
CA ILE A 13 14.82 2.47 8.97
C ILE A 13 14.56 1.10 8.34
N PRO A 14 13.92 1.03 7.14
CA PRO A 14 13.66 -0.25 6.50
C PRO A 14 14.97 -0.99 6.17
N ASP A 15 15.00 -2.30 6.41
CA ASP A 15 16.17 -3.13 6.13
C ASP A 15 16.54 -3.13 4.64
N CYS A 16 15.56 -2.99 3.77
CA CYS A 16 15.77 -2.94 2.32
C CYS A 16 16.36 -1.62 1.83
N HIS A 17 16.47 -0.61 2.70
CA HIS A 17 17.00 0.71 2.36
C HIS A 17 18.13 1.10 3.28
N VAL A 18 19.09 0.23 3.45
CA VAL A 18 20.28 0.48 4.26
C VAL A 18 20.96 1.76 3.75
N GLY A 19 21.21 2.70 4.66
CA GLY A 19 21.76 4.01 4.32
C GLY A 19 20.72 5.08 4.01
N SER A 20 19.44 4.73 3.92
CA SER A 20 18.36 5.70 3.80
C SER A 20 18.21 6.48 5.11
N GLN A 21 17.93 7.79 5.01
CA GLN A 21 17.60 8.62 6.17
C GLN A 21 16.09 8.68 6.43
N GLN A 22 15.30 7.95 5.63
CA GLN A 22 13.86 7.93 5.76
C GLN A 22 13.41 6.82 6.71
N TRP A 23 12.37 7.11 7.49
CA TRP A 23 11.89 6.24 8.56
C TRP A 23 10.51 5.69 8.22
N VAL A 24 10.25 4.48 8.70
CA VAL A 24 8.93 3.86 8.69
C VAL A 24 8.34 3.97 10.09
N ALA A 25 7.12 4.48 10.20
CA ALA A 25 6.41 4.57 11.46
C ALA A 25 5.42 3.42 11.58
N ARG A 26 5.43 2.74 12.71
CA ARG A 26 4.45 1.73 13.07
C ARG A 26 3.82 2.12 14.40
N PHE A 27 2.49 2.05 14.48
CA PHE A 27 1.75 2.43 15.69
C PHE A 27 0.44 1.66 15.77
N ARG A 28 -0.05 1.51 16.99
CA ARG A 28 -1.34 0.85 17.24
C ARG A 28 -2.45 1.88 17.34
N LEU A 29 -3.65 1.45 16.96
CA LEU A 29 -4.87 2.26 17.03
C LEU A 29 -5.71 1.77 18.22
N ASP A 30 -6.49 2.68 18.80
CA ASP A 30 -7.35 2.37 19.92
C ASP A 30 -8.69 1.76 19.52
N ALA A 31 -8.91 1.54 18.22
CA ALA A 31 -10.13 0.95 17.69
C ALA A 31 -9.83 0.05 16.50
N ASP A 32 -10.73 -0.90 16.24
CA ASP A 32 -10.67 -1.74 15.04
C ASP A 32 -11.19 -0.93 13.86
N VAL A 33 -10.32 -0.68 12.88
CA VAL A 33 -10.64 0.14 11.71
C VAL A 33 -10.93 -0.70 10.46
N SER A 34 -10.98 -2.02 10.58
CA SER A 34 -11.20 -2.91 9.44
C SER A 34 -12.54 -2.65 8.74
N GLY A 35 -13.55 -2.19 9.46
CA GLY A 35 -14.84 -1.83 8.87
C GLY A 35 -14.78 -0.63 7.94
N LEU A 36 -13.72 0.17 7.98
CA LEU A 36 -13.53 1.30 7.09
C LEU A 36 -12.80 0.94 5.80
N PHE A 37 -12.19 -0.24 5.70
CA PHE A 37 -11.38 -0.62 4.54
C PHE A 37 -12.12 -0.51 3.21
N PRO A 38 -13.37 -1.01 3.07
CA PRO A 38 -14.10 -0.84 1.82
C PRO A 38 -14.39 0.62 1.48
N TYR A 39 -14.56 1.48 2.47
CA TYR A 39 -14.78 2.91 2.26
C TYR A 39 -13.50 3.61 1.83
N ILE A 40 -12.36 3.24 2.39
CA ILE A 40 -11.06 3.74 1.96
C ILE A 40 -10.82 3.34 0.50
N LYS A 41 -11.12 2.10 0.15
CA LYS A 41 -11.00 1.61 -1.23
C LYS A 41 -11.86 2.43 -2.18
N ALA A 42 -13.06 2.81 -1.75
CA ALA A 42 -13.99 3.58 -2.57
C ALA A 42 -13.50 5.01 -2.84
N VAL A 43 -12.86 5.65 -1.85
CA VAL A 43 -12.42 7.06 -1.97
C VAL A 43 -10.98 7.21 -2.43
N SER A 44 -10.17 6.16 -2.39
CA SER A 44 -8.77 6.20 -2.80
C SER A 44 -8.56 5.31 -4.03
N LYS A 45 -8.30 5.94 -5.17
CA LYS A 45 -8.19 5.24 -6.45
C LYS A 45 -7.06 4.22 -6.51
N ASN A 46 -5.98 4.46 -5.77
CA ASN A 46 -4.80 3.61 -5.78
C ASN A 46 -4.76 2.64 -4.59
N ALA A 47 -5.86 2.52 -3.85
CA ALA A 47 -5.92 1.62 -2.72
C ALA A 47 -5.95 0.16 -3.17
N LYS A 48 -5.22 -0.69 -2.43
CA LYS A 48 -5.18 -2.13 -2.63
C LYS A 48 -5.70 -2.80 -1.36
N TYR A 49 -6.82 -3.47 -1.46
CA TYR A 49 -7.47 -4.14 -0.33
C TYR A 49 -7.09 -5.62 -0.35
N PHE A 50 -6.46 -6.08 0.74
CA PHE A 50 -5.98 -7.46 0.87
C PHE A 50 -6.82 -8.22 1.89
N ASP A 51 -7.00 -9.52 1.64
CA ASP A 51 -7.82 -10.37 2.49
C ASP A 51 -6.99 -11.23 3.46
N ASN A 52 -5.84 -11.70 3.02
CA ASN A 52 -4.97 -12.53 3.84
C ASN A 52 -3.50 -12.15 3.65
N PRO A 53 -2.89 -11.37 4.56
CA PRO A 53 -3.52 -10.81 5.77
C PRO A 53 -4.55 -9.72 5.45
N HIS A 54 -5.47 -9.48 6.39
CA HIS A 54 -6.53 -8.49 6.21
C HIS A 54 -5.98 -7.08 6.45
N TYR A 55 -5.73 -6.34 5.38
CA TYR A 55 -5.27 -4.95 5.48
C TYR A 55 -5.54 -4.21 4.17
N ILE A 56 -5.40 -2.89 4.21
CA ILE A 56 -5.51 -2.05 3.03
C ILE A 56 -4.27 -1.17 2.90
N GLN A 57 -3.76 -1.06 1.68
CA GLN A 57 -2.63 -0.18 1.37
C GLN A 57 -3.14 0.96 0.48
N PHE A 58 -2.86 2.19 0.88
CA PHE A 58 -3.30 3.37 0.15
C PHE A 58 -2.31 4.51 0.36
N PHE A 59 -2.49 5.60 -0.39
CA PHE A 59 -1.68 6.80 -0.24
C PHE A 59 -2.53 7.91 0.32
N LEU A 60 -2.01 8.61 1.31
CA LEU A 60 -2.63 9.78 1.91
C LEU A 60 -1.57 10.88 1.99
N ASP A 61 -1.86 12.02 1.35
CA ASP A 61 -0.97 13.19 1.36
C ASP A 61 0.46 12.86 0.92
N GLY A 62 0.59 11.93 -0.04
CA GLY A 62 1.88 11.50 -0.57
C GLY A 62 2.59 10.42 0.24
N TYR A 63 2.05 10.03 1.39
CA TYR A 63 2.62 8.99 2.23
C TYR A 63 1.91 7.66 1.99
N ARG A 64 2.69 6.58 2.00
CA ARG A 64 2.14 5.23 1.89
C ARG A 64 1.64 4.78 3.24
N CYS A 65 0.39 4.30 3.27
CA CYS A 65 -0.24 3.77 4.48
C CYS A 65 -0.61 2.31 4.26
N ALA A 66 -0.14 1.43 5.14
CA ALA A 66 -0.64 0.06 5.26
C ALA A 66 -1.43 0.00 6.55
N LEU A 67 -2.75 -0.11 6.44
CA LEU A 67 -3.67 -0.04 7.57
C LEU A 67 -4.19 -1.44 7.86
N TYR A 68 -3.90 -1.94 9.05
CA TYR A 68 -4.37 -3.23 9.57
C TYR A 68 -5.54 -2.97 10.51
N PRO A 69 -6.24 -4.02 10.99
CA PRO A 69 -7.42 -3.79 11.83
C PRO A 69 -7.16 -2.95 13.07
N ASP A 70 -6.02 -3.10 13.73
CA ASP A 70 -5.73 -2.41 14.98
C ASP A 70 -4.38 -1.69 15.01
N TYR A 71 -3.68 -1.63 13.88
CA TYR A 71 -2.42 -0.90 13.80
C TYR A 71 -2.18 -0.41 12.35
N ALA A 72 -1.20 0.46 12.20
CA ALA A 72 -0.84 1.01 10.89
C ALA A 72 0.67 1.11 10.74
N VAL A 73 1.11 1.02 9.47
CA VAL A 73 2.50 1.24 9.08
C VAL A 73 2.52 2.30 8.00
N THR A 74 3.24 3.38 8.23
CA THR A 74 3.28 4.52 7.31
C THR A 74 4.71 4.94 7.00
N ALA A 75 4.95 5.45 5.79
CA ALA A 75 6.29 5.86 5.33
C ALA A 75 6.14 6.77 4.10
N PRO A 76 7.19 7.49 3.70
CA PRO A 76 8.48 7.70 4.38
C PRO A 76 8.47 8.99 5.21
N PHE A 77 9.22 9.03 6.29
CA PHE A 77 9.36 10.23 7.13
C PHE A 77 10.84 10.60 7.30
N ASN A 78 11.13 11.90 7.35
CA ASN A 78 12.48 12.40 7.56
C ASN A 78 12.83 12.51 9.06
N ASP A 79 11.80 12.69 9.89
CA ASP A 79 11.97 12.80 11.34
C ASP A 79 10.69 12.39 12.08
N ARG A 80 10.78 12.34 13.40
CA ARG A 80 9.65 11.95 14.26
C ARG A 80 8.51 12.96 14.21
N ASP A 81 8.81 14.25 14.15
CA ASP A 81 7.78 15.30 14.14
C ASP A 81 6.92 15.21 12.89
N GLU A 82 7.53 14.92 11.74
CA GLU A 82 6.81 14.69 10.50
C GLU A 82 5.89 13.48 10.62
N ALA A 83 6.38 12.39 11.23
CA ALA A 83 5.58 11.19 11.44
C ALA A 83 4.38 11.46 12.35
N VAL A 84 4.60 12.15 13.47
CA VAL A 84 3.53 12.49 14.42
C VAL A 84 2.47 13.37 13.75
N ALA A 85 2.89 14.36 12.99
CA ALA A 85 1.96 15.24 12.26
C ALA A 85 1.13 14.45 11.26
N PHE A 86 1.76 13.50 10.55
CA PHE A 86 1.03 12.67 9.59
C PHE A 86 0.06 11.71 10.28
N ILE A 87 0.45 11.13 11.42
CA ILE A 87 -0.43 10.24 12.18
C ILE A 87 -1.71 10.97 12.56
N GLN A 88 -1.61 12.22 13.00
CA GLN A 88 -2.80 13.02 13.32
C GLN A 88 -3.69 13.22 12.09
N LYS A 89 -3.10 13.48 10.93
CA LYS A 89 -3.85 13.58 9.67
C LYS A 89 -4.56 12.27 9.33
N LEU A 90 -3.89 11.13 9.56
CA LEU A 90 -4.47 9.83 9.32
C LEU A 90 -5.67 9.56 10.23
N LEU A 91 -5.53 9.88 11.52
CA LEU A 91 -6.64 9.74 12.48
C LEU A 91 -7.82 10.62 12.08
N ASP A 92 -7.56 11.86 11.69
CA ASP A 92 -8.61 12.79 11.23
C ASP A 92 -9.29 12.26 9.97
N PHE A 93 -8.51 11.70 9.04
CA PHE A 93 -9.04 11.08 7.82
C PHE A 93 -9.97 9.91 8.16
N LEU A 94 -9.55 9.03 9.06
CA LEU A 94 -10.34 7.87 9.46
C LEU A 94 -11.63 8.29 10.17
N ASN A 95 -11.55 9.27 11.04
CA ASN A 95 -12.72 9.78 11.75
C ASN A 95 -13.71 10.48 10.82
N ASP A 96 -13.20 11.28 9.88
CA ASP A 96 -14.02 11.93 8.87
C ASP A 96 -14.71 10.89 7.97
N LEU A 97 -13.98 9.87 7.56
CA LEU A 97 -14.53 8.78 6.76
C LEU A 97 -15.62 8.02 7.51
N PHE A 98 -15.41 7.77 8.79
CA PHE A 98 -16.42 7.12 9.64
C PHE A 98 -17.70 7.96 9.72
N MET A 99 -17.57 9.27 9.85
CA MET A 99 -18.72 10.17 9.89
C MET A 99 -19.48 10.22 8.56
N LYS A 100 -18.76 10.05 7.44
CA LYS A 100 -19.34 10.14 6.09
C LYS A 100 -19.68 8.78 5.46
N LYS A 101 -19.43 7.67 6.16
CA LYS A 101 -19.55 6.33 5.58
C LYS A 101 -20.94 6.04 5.00
N ASP A 102 -21.97 6.61 5.59
CA ASP A 102 -23.36 6.39 5.12
C ASP A 102 -23.62 7.03 3.75
N SER A 103 -22.79 8.00 3.35
CA SER A 103 -22.87 8.65 2.04
C SER A 103 -21.91 8.08 1.02
N ILE A 104 -21.09 7.12 1.41
CA ILE A 104 -20.07 6.49 0.56
C ILE A 104 -20.48 5.05 0.29
N GLU A 105 -20.53 4.66 -0.98
CA GLU A 105 -20.75 3.28 -1.36
C GLU A 105 -19.45 2.50 -1.18
N PRO A 106 -19.41 1.46 -0.31
CA PRO A 106 -18.18 0.73 -0.05
C PRO A 106 -17.76 -0.14 -1.24
N ASP A 107 -16.45 -0.22 -1.49
CA ASP A 107 -15.87 -1.09 -2.49
C ASP A 107 -15.18 -2.26 -1.80
N HIS A 108 -15.79 -3.43 -1.88
CA HIS A 108 -15.28 -4.65 -1.25
C HIS A 108 -14.32 -5.44 -2.13
N THR A 109 -13.91 -4.90 -3.27
CA THR A 109 -13.04 -5.59 -4.22
C THR A 109 -11.66 -5.81 -3.61
N LYS A 110 -11.23 -7.07 -3.53
CA LYS A 110 -9.90 -7.44 -3.05
C LYS A 110 -8.88 -7.37 -4.17
N TYR A 111 -7.66 -6.97 -3.81
CA TYR A 111 -6.54 -6.97 -4.74
C TYR A 111 -6.13 -8.41 -5.04
N LYS A 112 -6.06 -8.74 -6.32
CA LYS A 112 -5.62 -10.05 -6.79
C LYS A 112 -4.52 -9.84 -7.81
N PRO A 113 -3.25 -10.01 -7.43
CA PRO A 113 -2.18 -9.94 -8.41
C PRO A 113 -2.29 -11.08 -9.40
N LEU A 114 -1.98 -10.82 -10.65
CA LEU A 114 -1.95 -11.88 -11.65
C LEU A 114 -0.87 -12.87 -11.29
N PRO A 115 -1.11 -14.19 -11.44
CA PRO A 115 -0.07 -15.18 -11.25
C PRO A 115 1.12 -14.94 -12.17
N VAL A 116 2.33 -15.18 -11.68
CA VAL A 116 3.57 -14.94 -12.44
C VAL A 116 3.54 -15.69 -13.78
N LEU A 117 3.07 -16.93 -13.79
CA LEU A 117 3.02 -17.76 -15.01
C LEU A 117 2.07 -17.19 -16.06
N GLU A 118 0.94 -16.61 -15.64
CA GLU A 118 0.00 -15.99 -16.56
C GLU A 118 0.60 -14.74 -17.20
N ILE A 119 1.34 -13.94 -16.45
CA ILE A 119 2.06 -12.78 -16.98
C ILE A 119 3.16 -13.24 -17.94
N TYR A 120 3.90 -14.29 -17.56
CA TYR A 120 4.98 -14.83 -18.37
C TYR A 120 4.50 -15.28 -19.76
N LYS A 121 3.30 -15.85 -19.85
CA LYS A 121 2.71 -16.25 -21.13
C LYS A 121 2.50 -15.09 -22.10
N LEU A 122 2.34 -13.87 -21.59
CA LEU A 122 2.16 -12.67 -22.39
C LEU A 122 3.48 -12.06 -22.87
N LEU A 123 4.61 -12.54 -22.35
CA LEU A 123 5.93 -12.00 -22.66
C LEU A 123 6.54 -12.72 -23.86
N PRO A 124 7.49 -12.06 -24.57
CA PRO A 124 8.12 -12.65 -25.76
C PRO A 124 9.06 -13.82 -25.44
N LYS A 125 9.44 -13.99 -24.17
CA LYS A 125 10.33 -15.08 -23.68
C LYS A 125 11.71 -15.07 -24.31
N THR A 126 12.17 -13.88 -24.73
CA THR A 126 13.44 -13.70 -25.39
C THR A 126 14.59 -13.36 -24.44
N ASN A 127 14.26 -13.02 -23.18
CA ASN A 127 15.22 -12.58 -22.17
C ASN A 127 16.15 -11.48 -22.67
N CYS A 128 15.60 -10.52 -23.40
CA CYS A 128 16.36 -9.46 -24.06
C CYS A 128 16.90 -8.38 -23.13
N ALA A 129 16.47 -8.41 -21.85
CA ALA A 129 16.85 -7.45 -20.80
C ALA A 129 16.47 -5.98 -21.08
N GLU A 130 15.69 -5.69 -22.10
CA GLU A 130 15.29 -4.32 -22.43
C GLU A 130 14.35 -3.69 -21.41
N CYS A 131 13.70 -4.53 -20.60
CA CYS A 131 12.86 -4.06 -19.49
C CYS A 131 13.68 -3.71 -18.23
N GLY A 132 15.00 -3.83 -18.27
CA GLY A 132 15.88 -3.60 -17.14
C GLY A 132 16.10 -4.82 -16.25
N LEU A 133 15.47 -5.95 -16.57
CA LEU A 133 15.60 -7.22 -15.83
C LEU A 133 16.23 -8.28 -16.72
N THR A 134 16.96 -9.21 -16.11
CA THR A 134 17.78 -10.17 -16.84
C THR A 134 16.96 -11.23 -17.58
N THR A 135 15.75 -11.54 -17.12
CA THR A 135 14.87 -12.55 -17.72
C THR A 135 13.43 -12.08 -17.78
N CYS A 136 12.66 -12.65 -18.70
CA CYS A 136 11.23 -12.40 -18.78
C CYS A 136 10.49 -12.92 -17.53
N MET A 137 10.96 -14.04 -16.93
CA MET A 137 10.38 -14.55 -15.70
C MET A 137 10.58 -13.56 -14.54
N ALA A 138 11.77 -12.93 -14.44
CA ALA A 138 12.03 -11.90 -13.45
C ALA A 138 11.12 -10.68 -13.64
N PHE A 139 10.87 -10.30 -14.89
CA PHE A 139 9.93 -9.23 -15.21
C PHE A 139 8.50 -9.60 -14.80
N ALA A 140 8.07 -10.82 -15.11
CA ALA A 140 6.74 -11.29 -14.73
C ALA A 140 6.55 -11.28 -13.21
N ALA A 141 7.57 -11.71 -12.46
CA ALA A 141 7.54 -11.68 -10.99
C ALA A 141 7.45 -10.26 -10.46
N ALA A 142 8.25 -9.33 -11.01
CA ALA A 142 8.23 -7.93 -10.62
C ALA A 142 6.87 -7.28 -10.93
N LEU A 143 6.30 -7.57 -12.08
CA LEU A 143 5.00 -7.05 -12.49
C LEU A 143 3.88 -7.59 -11.58
N SER A 144 3.95 -8.88 -11.20
CA SER A 144 2.99 -9.49 -10.28
C SER A 144 3.01 -8.82 -8.90
N ARG A 145 4.20 -8.41 -8.42
CA ARG A 145 4.35 -7.71 -7.14
C ARG A 145 4.02 -6.22 -7.21
N GLY A 146 3.85 -5.66 -8.41
CA GLY A 146 3.65 -4.23 -8.59
C GLY A 146 4.93 -3.40 -8.57
N ASP A 147 6.11 -4.03 -8.67
CA ASP A 147 7.41 -3.35 -8.65
C ASP A 147 7.74 -2.68 -9.99
N THR A 148 7.04 -3.05 -11.05
CA THR A 148 7.22 -2.48 -12.38
C THR A 148 5.87 -2.38 -13.09
N ILE A 149 5.86 -1.74 -14.27
CA ILE A 149 4.65 -1.61 -15.10
C ILE A 149 4.84 -2.37 -16.41
N TYR A 150 3.75 -2.81 -17.01
CA TYR A 150 3.81 -3.59 -18.25
C TYR A 150 4.45 -2.82 -19.41
N LYS A 151 4.38 -1.49 -19.39
CA LYS A 151 5.01 -0.63 -20.42
C LYS A 151 6.55 -0.69 -20.41
N ALA A 152 7.15 -1.17 -19.33
CA ALA A 152 8.60 -1.32 -19.24
C ALA A 152 9.12 -2.40 -20.22
N CYS A 153 8.27 -3.34 -20.62
CA CYS A 153 8.61 -4.33 -21.64
C CYS A 153 8.05 -3.86 -23.00
N PRO A 154 8.90 -3.54 -23.98
CA PRO A 154 8.42 -3.04 -25.28
C PRO A 154 7.71 -4.11 -26.12
N PHE A 155 7.86 -5.37 -25.75
CA PHE A 155 7.36 -6.50 -26.55
C PHE A 155 6.18 -7.23 -25.91
N ILE A 156 5.65 -6.72 -24.79
CA ILE A 156 4.53 -7.37 -24.11
C ILE A 156 3.27 -7.29 -24.97
N LYS A 157 2.57 -8.42 -25.09
CA LYS A 157 1.27 -8.47 -25.77
C LYS A 157 0.17 -8.10 -24.77
N LYS A 158 -0.69 -7.21 -25.18
CA LYS A 158 -1.86 -6.83 -24.38
C LYS A 158 -3.03 -7.75 -24.66
#